data_33dc4993b2e323d09fa8f70997701ec1
#
_entry.id   33dc4993b2e323d09fa8f70997701ec1
#
_cell.length_a   1.000
_cell.length_b   1.000
_cell.length_c   1.000
_cell.angle_alpha   90.00
_cell.angle_beta   90.00
_cell.angle_gamma   90.00
#
_symmetry.space_group_name_H-M   'P 1'
#
loop_
_entity.id
_entity.type
_entity.pdbx_description
1 polymer ?
#
loop_
_entity_poly.entity_id
_entity_poly.type
_entity_poly.pdbx_seq_one_letter_code
_entity_poly.pdbx_strand_id
1 'polypeptide(L)'
;QAEIVADCLATADLYGVKTHGMSVLPAHIERIKQGAYNLNPKFKTIRQTAAFAVIDGDNAMGPVSADYCMRYAVQKSSDSGLFTVFSRNNNTFGPAFYYPLKAAQQGKIGFICSNSPAQMAPMGGIEKMLGTNPFSAVIPVPGDDPIIIDMATSIVAKSKFKEYKADGKKLPEG
;
A
#
# COMPACT_ATOMS: atom_id res chain seq x y z
N GLN A 1 -12.29 -6.77 9.68
CA GLN A 1 -10.86 -6.62 9.34
C GLN A 1 -10.38 -7.77 8.43
N ALA A 2 -10.72 -9.03 8.76
CA ALA A 2 -10.35 -10.17 7.92
C ALA A 2 -10.86 -10.02 6.48
N GLU A 3 -12.08 -9.53 6.29
CA GLU A 3 -12.67 -9.26 4.98
C GLU A 3 -11.85 -8.23 4.19
N ILE A 4 -11.40 -7.15 4.82
CA ILE A 4 -10.56 -6.13 4.17
C ILE A 4 -9.24 -6.75 3.69
N VAL A 5 -8.62 -7.57 4.52
CA VAL A 5 -7.36 -8.24 4.17
C VAL A 5 -7.58 -9.23 3.03
N ALA A 6 -8.63 -10.05 3.11
CA ALA A 6 -8.96 -11.03 2.09
C ALA A 6 -9.27 -10.37 0.74
N ASP A 7 -10.10 -9.32 0.75
CA ASP A 7 -10.45 -8.53 -0.44
C ASP A 7 -9.21 -7.87 -1.07
N CYS A 8 -8.33 -7.29 -0.24
CA CYS A 8 -7.09 -6.69 -0.69
C CYS A 8 -6.18 -7.71 -1.41
N LEU A 9 -5.99 -8.90 -0.83
CA LEU A 9 -5.14 -9.94 -1.40
C LEU A 9 -5.76 -10.55 -2.66
N ALA A 10 -7.07 -10.81 -2.65
CA ALA A 10 -7.77 -11.33 -3.82
C ALA A 10 -7.77 -10.34 -4.98
N THR A 11 -8.01 -9.05 -4.69
CA THR A 11 -7.94 -7.98 -5.71
C THR A 11 -6.54 -7.89 -6.32
N ALA A 12 -5.48 -8.02 -5.51
CA ALA A 12 -4.12 -8.03 -6.04
C ALA A 12 -3.89 -9.17 -7.06
N ASP A 13 -4.39 -10.37 -6.77
CA ASP A 13 -4.27 -11.50 -7.69
C ASP A 13 -5.11 -11.29 -8.95
N LEU A 14 -6.34 -10.77 -8.84
CA LEU A 14 -7.21 -10.46 -9.98
C LEU A 14 -6.57 -9.44 -10.95
N TYR A 15 -5.84 -8.47 -10.42
CA TYR A 15 -5.10 -7.47 -11.21
C TYR A 15 -3.69 -7.94 -11.62
N GLY A 16 -3.34 -9.21 -11.38
CA GLY A 16 -2.06 -9.80 -11.78
C GLY A 16 -0.86 -9.39 -10.88
N VAL A 17 -1.09 -8.70 -9.76
CA VAL A 17 -0.05 -8.26 -8.82
C VAL A 17 0.24 -9.37 -7.80
N LYS A 18 0.62 -10.54 -8.29
CA LYS A 18 0.84 -11.78 -7.50
C LYS A 18 1.82 -11.62 -6.34
N THR A 19 2.75 -10.67 -6.44
CA THR A 19 3.74 -10.39 -5.38
C THR A 19 3.13 -9.84 -4.09
N HIS A 20 1.88 -9.35 -4.16
CA HIS A 20 1.13 -8.76 -3.05
C HIS A 20 -0.27 -9.38 -2.89
N GLY A 21 -0.54 -10.50 -3.59
CA GLY A 21 -1.78 -11.27 -3.52
C GLY A 21 -1.75 -12.36 -2.45
N MET A 22 -2.50 -13.44 -2.66
CA MET A 22 -2.65 -14.55 -1.71
C MET A 22 -1.33 -15.23 -1.33
N SER A 23 -0.30 -15.12 -2.16
CA SER A 23 1.04 -15.66 -1.89
C SER A 23 1.68 -15.11 -0.61
N VAL A 24 1.26 -13.93 -0.11
CA VAL A 24 1.77 -13.34 1.13
C VAL A 24 0.95 -13.72 2.37
N LEU A 25 -0.20 -14.38 2.22
CA LEU A 25 -1.07 -14.77 3.32
C LEU A 25 -0.36 -15.63 4.38
N PRO A 26 0.46 -16.64 4.04
CA PRO A 26 1.18 -17.42 5.04
C PRO A 26 2.07 -16.56 5.95
N ALA A 27 2.73 -15.54 5.39
CA ALA A 27 3.57 -14.62 6.16
C ALA A 27 2.74 -13.74 7.11
N HIS A 28 1.53 -13.33 6.70
CA HIS A 28 0.61 -12.60 7.57
C HIS A 28 0.12 -13.48 8.73
N ILE A 29 -0.24 -14.74 8.46
CA ILE A 29 -0.68 -15.70 9.48
C ILE A 29 0.44 -15.91 10.52
N GLU A 30 1.68 -16.08 10.07
CA GLU A 30 2.81 -16.27 10.97
C GLU A 30 3.04 -15.03 11.87
N ARG A 31 2.97 -13.83 11.30
CA ARG A 31 3.08 -12.58 12.08
C ARG A 31 1.92 -12.40 13.07
N ILE A 32 0.71 -12.84 12.73
CA ILE A 32 -0.43 -12.85 13.66
C ILE A 32 -0.12 -13.76 14.84
N LYS A 33 0.37 -14.99 14.59
CA LYS A 33 0.74 -15.94 15.65
C LYS A 33 1.83 -15.40 16.58
N GLN A 34 2.75 -14.61 16.03
CA GLN A 34 3.83 -13.96 16.78
C GLN A 34 3.38 -12.70 17.53
N GLY A 35 2.12 -12.29 17.43
CA GLY A 35 1.61 -11.06 18.05
C GLY A 35 2.18 -9.77 17.43
N ALA A 36 2.66 -9.82 16.19
CA ALA A 36 3.28 -8.68 15.53
C ALA A 36 2.29 -7.59 15.09
N TYR A 37 0.99 -7.89 15.10
CA TYR A 37 -0.08 -6.96 14.72
C TYR A 37 -1.06 -6.76 15.87
N ASN A 38 -1.56 -5.56 16.03
CA ASN A 38 -2.76 -5.33 16.81
C ASN A 38 -3.99 -5.71 15.96
N LEU A 39 -4.68 -6.79 16.35
CA LEU A 39 -5.86 -7.28 15.65
C LEU A 39 -7.16 -6.54 16.07
N ASN A 40 -7.10 -5.65 17.06
CA ASN A 40 -8.22 -4.81 17.51
C ASN A 40 -7.78 -3.33 17.58
N PRO A 41 -7.24 -2.76 16.49
CA PRO A 41 -6.67 -1.43 16.51
C PRO A 41 -7.72 -0.36 16.79
N LYS A 42 -7.30 0.65 17.56
CA LYS A 42 -8.06 1.86 17.83
C LYS A 42 -7.38 3.03 17.12
N PHE A 43 -7.79 3.31 15.91
CA PHE A 43 -7.26 4.42 15.12
C PHE A 43 -7.49 5.74 15.85
N LYS A 44 -6.41 6.54 15.99
CA LYS A 44 -6.46 7.81 16.69
C LYS A 44 -6.03 8.95 15.76
N THR A 45 -6.88 9.93 15.58
CA THR A 45 -6.49 11.19 14.94
C THR A 45 -5.61 11.98 15.91
N ILE A 46 -4.33 12.13 15.56
CA ILE A 46 -3.33 12.88 16.35
C ILE A 46 -3.45 14.38 16.10
N ARG A 47 -3.67 14.75 14.82
CA ARG A 47 -3.84 16.12 14.38
C ARG A 47 -4.77 16.16 13.17
N GLN A 48 -5.57 17.21 13.08
CA GLN A 48 -6.42 17.44 11.92
C GLN A 48 -6.51 18.95 11.63
N THR A 49 -6.56 19.25 10.35
CA THR A 49 -6.84 20.59 9.79
C THR A 49 -7.98 20.46 8.77
N ALA A 50 -8.31 21.53 8.07
CA ALA A 50 -9.26 21.48 6.95
C ALA A 50 -8.76 20.63 5.75
N ALA A 51 -7.43 20.49 5.56
CA ALA A 51 -6.85 19.86 4.38
C ALA A 51 -6.16 18.52 4.66
N PHE A 52 -5.81 18.20 5.91
CA PHE A 52 -5.14 16.95 6.24
C PHE A 52 -5.43 16.44 7.64
N ALA A 53 -5.17 15.16 7.87
CA ALA A 53 -5.12 14.53 9.18
C ALA A 53 -3.85 13.70 9.34
N VAL A 54 -3.39 13.56 10.59
CA VAL A 54 -2.37 12.59 11.01
C VAL A 54 -3.05 11.53 11.86
N ILE A 55 -2.97 10.27 11.44
CA ILE A 55 -3.63 9.14 12.10
C ILE A 55 -2.59 8.16 12.61
N ASP A 56 -2.74 7.75 13.86
CA ASP A 56 -2.00 6.62 14.44
C ASP A 56 -2.73 5.33 14.09
N GLY A 57 -2.04 4.42 13.42
CA GLY A 57 -2.57 3.15 12.96
C GLY A 57 -2.57 2.05 14.03
N ASP A 58 -2.09 2.35 15.23
CA ASP A 58 -2.12 1.44 16.39
C ASP A 58 -1.58 0.04 16.09
N ASN A 59 -0.50 -0.02 15.31
CA ASN A 59 0.14 -1.27 14.87
C ASN A 59 -0.81 -2.25 14.16
N ALA A 60 -1.87 -1.75 13.51
CA ALA A 60 -2.80 -2.56 12.74
C ALA A 60 -2.13 -3.31 11.60
N MET A 61 -2.77 -4.33 11.08
CA MET A 61 -2.44 -4.86 9.76
C MET A 61 -2.52 -3.74 8.72
N GLY A 62 -1.52 -3.66 7.85
CA GLY A 62 -1.41 -2.58 6.87
C GLY A 62 -2.65 -2.38 5.99
N PRO A 63 -3.25 -3.45 5.43
CA PRO A 63 -4.50 -3.32 4.67
C PRO A 63 -5.64 -2.66 5.46
N VAL A 64 -5.76 -2.95 6.74
CA VAL A 64 -6.83 -2.40 7.58
C VAL A 64 -6.62 -0.91 7.85
N SER A 65 -5.38 -0.51 8.18
CA SER A 65 -5.07 0.91 8.44
C SER A 65 -5.13 1.76 7.18
N ALA A 66 -4.62 1.26 6.05
CA ALA A 66 -4.64 1.99 4.79
C ALA A 66 -6.06 2.16 4.23
N ASP A 67 -6.90 1.13 4.33
CA ASP A 67 -8.32 1.21 3.99
C ASP A 67 -9.06 2.25 4.84
N TYR A 68 -8.82 2.24 6.14
CA TYR A 68 -9.39 3.24 7.05
C TYR A 68 -8.96 4.66 6.64
N CYS A 69 -7.67 4.88 6.41
CA CYS A 69 -7.13 6.18 6.04
C CYS A 69 -7.66 6.68 4.68
N MET A 70 -7.77 5.79 3.70
CA MET A 70 -8.30 6.16 2.39
C MET A 70 -9.79 6.52 2.50
N ARG A 71 -10.60 5.72 3.17
CA ARG A 71 -12.03 6.06 3.38
C ARG A 71 -12.19 7.38 4.14
N TYR A 72 -11.36 7.63 5.13
CA TYR A 72 -11.36 8.90 5.86
C TYR A 72 -11.03 10.08 4.94
N ALA A 73 -9.99 9.95 4.10
CA ALA A 73 -9.63 10.98 3.13
C ALA A 73 -10.76 11.24 2.12
N VAL A 74 -11.36 10.18 1.58
CA VAL A 74 -12.49 10.27 0.64
C VAL A 74 -13.68 10.98 1.27
N GLN A 75 -14.05 10.66 2.49
CA GLN A 75 -15.13 11.34 3.21
C GLN A 75 -14.84 12.82 3.40
N LYS A 76 -13.66 13.17 3.90
CA LYS A 76 -13.27 14.56 4.19
C LYS A 76 -13.08 15.41 2.94
N SER A 77 -12.62 14.82 1.84
CA SER A 77 -12.45 15.53 0.57
C SER A 77 -13.78 16.01 -0.04
N SER A 78 -14.92 15.47 0.38
CA SER A 78 -16.23 15.94 -0.08
C SER A 78 -16.54 17.37 0.35
N ASP A 79 -15.99 17.79 1.49
CA ASP A 79 -16.19 19.13 2.01
C ASP A 79 -15.11 20.12 1.51
N SER A 80 -13.88 19.64 1.34
CA SER A 80 -12.70 20.48 1.05
C SER A 80 -12.19 20.39 -0.39
N GLY A 81 -12.74 19.50 -1.21
CA GLY A 81 -12.26 19.20 -2.57
C GLY A 81 -11.00 18.32 -2.59
N LEU A 82 -10.11 18.45 -1.61
CA LEU A 82 -8.90 17.67 -1.43
C LEU A 82 -8.69 17.37 0.05
N PHE A 83 -8.30 16.13 0.38
CA PHE A 83 -7.90 15.81 1.74
C PHE A 83 -6.77 14.79 1.76
N THR A 84 -5.77 15.01 2.62
CA THR A 84 -4.62 14.12 2.78
C THR A 84 -4.62 13.48 4.16
N VAL A 85 -4.33 12.17 4.23
CA VAL A 85 -4.10 11.48 5.50
C VAL A 85 -2.66 10.99 5.56
N PHE A 86 -1.93 11.46 6.57
CA PHE A 86 -0.63 10.91 6.96
C PHE A 86 -0.86 9.85 8.03
N SER A 87 -0.37 8.65 7.81
CA SER A 87 -0.53 7.56 8.75
C SER A 87 0.81 7.10 9.30
N ARG A 88 0.87 6.85 10.59
CA ARG A 88 2.06 6.33 11.28
C ARG A 88 1.72 5.09 12.10
N ASN A 89 2.73 4.39 12.62
CA ASN A 89 2.56 3.19 13.43
C ASN A 89 1.72 2.14 12.69
N ASN A 90 2.12 1.86 11.45
CA ASN A 90 1.46 0.93 10.54
C ASN A 90 2.41 -0.18 10.12
N ASN A 91 1.83 -1.19 9.49
CA ASN A 91 2.55 -2.28 8.85
C ASN A 91 2.42 -2.23 7.32
N THR A 92 3.11 -3.15 6.64
CA THR A 92 3.02 -3.30 5.18
C THR A 92 1.57 -3.42 4.71
N PHE A 93 1.16 -2.57 3.78
CA PHE A 93 -0.24 -2.45 3.34
C PHE A 93 -0.58 -3.25 2.08
N GLY A 94 0.38 -3.96 1.47
CA GLY A 94 0.15 -4.78 0.28
C GLY A 94 0.17 -3.98 -1.03
N PRO A 95 -0.75 -4.26 -1.98
CA PRO A 95 -0.80 -3.58 -3.28
C PRO A 95 -1.23 -2.13 -3.11
N ALA A 96 -0.46 -1.19 -3.67
CA ALA A 96 -0.74 0.22 -3.44
C ALA A 96 -2.02 0.68 -4.15
N PHE A 97 -2.31 0.17 -5.36
CA PHE A 97 -3.48 0.58 -6.15
C PHE A 97 -4.83 0.27 -5.50
N TYR A 98 -4.91 -0.70 -4.62
CA TYR A 98 -6.15 -1.16 -4.00
C TYR A 98 -6.91 -0.04 -3.27
N TYR A 99 -6.20 0.84 -2.60
CA TYR A 99 -6.82 1.92 -1.81
C TYR A 99 -7.30 3.07 -2.67
N PRO A 100 -6.48 3.64 -3.59
CA PRO A 100 -6.96 4.68 -4.50
C PRO A 100 -8.09 4.19 -5.42
N LEU A 101 -8.16 2.90 -5.73
CA LEU A 101 -9.29 2.31 -6.48
C LEU A 101 -10.63 2.56 -5.77
N LYS A 102 -10.66 2.51 -4.43
CA LYS A 102 -11.86 2.83 -3.64
C LYS A 102 -12.27 4.30 -3.73
N ALA A 103 -11.31 5.21 -3.91
CA ALA A 103 -11.61 6.62 -4.17
C ALA A 103 -12.18 6.80 -5.59
N ALA A 104 -11.61 6.11 -6.58
CA ALA A 104 -12.08 6.16 -7.97
C ALA A 104 -13.51 5.61 -8.11
N GLN A 105 -13.88 4.58 -7.37
CA GLN A 105 -15.26 4.06 -7.30
C GLN A 105 -16.26 5.09 -6.78
N GLN A 106 -15.80 6.17 -6.13
CA GLN A 106 -16.61 7.28 -5.67
C GLN A 106 -16.40 8.56 -6.52
N GLY A 107 -15.89 8.40 -7.75
CA GLY A 107 -15.66 9.50 -8.69
C GLY A 107 -14.54 10.45 -8.30
N LYS A 108 -13.60 10.02 -7.44
CA LYS A 108 -12.49 10.84 -6.93
C LYS A 108 -11.15 10.28 -7.39
N ILE A 109 -10.20 11.16 -7.69
CA ILE A 109 -8.82 10.74 -7.91
C ILE A 109 -8.23 10.32 -6.56
N GLY A 110 -7.77 9.08 -6.47
CA GLY A 110 -7.06 8.56 -5.30
C GLY A 110 -5.55 8.57 -5.51
N PHE A 111 -4.80 8.86 -4.47
CA PHE A 111 -3.33 8.77 -4.45
C PHE A 111 -2.86 8.17 -3.13
N ILE A 112 -1.88 7.29 -3.19
CA ILE A 112 -1.20 6.73 -2.01
C ILE A 112 0.29 6.59 -2.27
N CYS A 113 1.09 6.81 -1.26
CA CYS A 113 2.52 6.47 -1.28
C CYS A 113 2.96 6.00 0.11
N SER A 114 4.09 5.32 0.16
CA SER A 114 4.70 4.88 1.41
C SER A 114 6.21 4.80 1.29
N ASN A 115 6.88 4.98 2.42
CA ASN A 115 8.26 4.54 2.56
C ASN A 115 8.32 3.01 2.77
N SER A 116 9.47 2.43 2.51
CA SER A 116 9.77 1.03 2.81
C SER A 116 11.18 0.90 3.42
N PRO A 117 11.51 -0.23 4.08
CA PRO A 117 12.84 -0.44 4.64
C PRO A 117 13.94 -0.26 3.59
N ALA A 118 15.11 0.23 4.01
CA ALA A 118 16.27 0.42 3.16
C ALA A 118 16.74 -0.91 2.54
N GLN A 119 16.66 -1.02 1.22
CA GLN A 119 16.98 -2.23 0.45
C GLN A 119 17.82 -1.94 -0.80
N MET A 120 17.94 -0.67 -1.19
CA MET A 120 18.63 -0.22 -2.40
C MET A 120 19.74 0.77 -2.04
N ALA A 121 20.83 0.73 -2.79
CA ALA A 121 21.82 1.79 -2.79
C ALA A 121 21.33 2.98 -3.63
N PRO A 122 21.67 4.21 -3.28
CA PRO A 122 21.51 5.35 -4.18
C PRO A 122 22.41 5.22 -5.40
N MET A 123 22.12 5.96 -6.46
CA MET A 123 22.95 5.96 -7.67
C MET A 123 24.41 6.28 -7.32
N GLY A 124 25.35 5.44 -7.80
CA GLY A 124 26.76 5.53 -7.48
C GLY A 124 27.17 5.08 -6.07
N GLY A 125 26.23 4.67 -5.23
CA GLY A 125 26.48 4.14 -3.89
C GLY A 125 26.47 2.62 -3.83
N ILE A 126 26.99 2.05 -2.75
CA ILE A 126 27.00 0.60 -2.50
C ILE A 126 26.21 0.20 -1.23
N GLU A 127 25.86 1.16 -0.38
CA GLU A 127 25.14 0.91 0.86
C GLU A 127 23.62 1.01 0.67
N LYS A 128 22.88 0.15 1.37
CA LYS A 128 21.42 0.14 1.34
C LYS A 128 20.87 1.31 2.15
N MET A 129 20.47 2.37 1.49
CA MET A 129 19.94 3.59 2.12
C MET A 129 18.49 3.90 1.74
N LEU A 130 18.04 3.42 0.59
CA LEU A 130 16.72 3.74 0.05
C LEU A 130 15.79 2.52 0.10
N GLY A 131 14.51 2.77 0.36
CA GLY A 131 13.44 1.81 0.16
C GLY A 131 12.90 1.82 -1.28
N THR A 132 12.08 0.83 -1.62
CA THR A 132 11.41 0.79 -2.93
C THR A 132 10.27 1.81 -3.05
N ASN A 133 9.87 2.41 -1.94
CA ASN A 133 8.97 3.55 -1.78
C ASN A 133 7.88 3.62 -2.86
N PRO A 134 6.89 2.70 -2.82
CA PRO A 134 5.87 2.62 -3.84
C PRO A 134 4.93 3.82 -3.79
N PHE A 135 4.34 4.14 -4.94
CA PHE A 135 3.18 5.01 -5.02
C PHE A 135 2.16 4.47 -6.02
N SER A 136 0.92 4.85 -5.82
CA SER A 136 -0.15 4.57 -6.78
C SER A 136 -1.10 5.76 -6.90
N ALA A 137 -1.59 5.97 -8.11
CA ALA A 137 -2.67 6.88 -8.42
C ALA A 137 -3.74 6.15 -9.24
N VAL A 138 -5.00 6.37 -8.89
CA VAL A 138 -6.14 5.86 -9.66
C VAL A 138 -7.05 7.01 -10.02
N ILE A 139 -7.33 7.13 -11.31
CA ILE A 139 -8.12 8.19 -11.90
C ILE A 139 -9.41 7.59 -12.45
N PRO A 140 -10.58 7.99 -11.95
CA PRO A 140 -11.84 7.48 -12.48
C PRO A 140 -12.07 7.97 -13.92
N VAL A 141 -12.58 7.09 -14.77
CA VAL A 141 -12.98 7.41 -16.15
C VAL A 141 -14.48 7.19 -16.23
N PRO A 142 -15.29 8.21 -16.55
CA PRO A 142 -16.74 8.05 -16.67
C PRO A 142 -17.11 7.05 -17.75
N GLY A 143 -17.83 5.98 -17.36
CA GLY A 143 -18.31 4.95 -18.29
C GLY A 143 -17.27 3.93 -18.74
N ASP A 144 -16.08 3.94 -18.12
CA ASP A 144 -14.99 3.02 -18.48
C ASP A 144 -14.20 2.59 -17.22
N ASP A 145 -13.26 1.66 -17.38
CA ASP A 145 -12.33 1.26 -16.33
C ASP A 145 -11.41 2.42 -15.92
N PRO A 146 -11.07 2.54 -14.64
CA PRO A 146 -10.21 3.60 -14.17
C PRO A 146 -8.77 3.44 -14.69
N ILE A 147 -8.07 4.56 -14.88
CA ILE A 147 -6.63 4.54 -15.16
C ILE A 147 -5.91 4.27 -13.84
N ILE A 148 -5.10 3.20 -13.81
CA ILE A 148 -4.32 2.79 -12.63
C ILE A 148 -2.85 2.96 -12.93
N ILE A 149 -2.17 3.75 -12.10
CA ILE A 149 -0.72 3.86 -12.04
C ILE A 149 -0.28 3.27 -10.70
N ASP A 150 0.46 2.17 -10.73
CA ASP A 150 0.98 1.51 -9.52
C ASP A 150 2.41 1.08 -9.75
N MET A 151 3.36 1.65 -9.02
CA MET A 151 4.77 1.41 -9.24
C MET A 151 5.62 1.62 -7.99
N ALA A 152 6.72 0.88 -7.93
CA ALA A 152 7.82 1.20 -7.05
C ALA A 152 8.70 2.28 -7.68
N THR A 153 9.46 3.01 -6.87
CA THR A 153 10.51 3.94 -7.36
C THR A 153 11.83 3.22 -7.67
N SER A 154 11.82 1.89 -7.64
CA SER A 154 12.94 1.02 -8.04
C SER A 154 12.66 0.34 -9.37
N ILE A 155 13.71 -0.06 -10.09
CA ILE A 155 13.61 -0.74 -11.40
C ILE A 155 12.81 -2.04 -11.27
N VAL A 156 13.05 -2.82 -10.19
CA VAL A 156 12.34 -4.08 -9.93
C VAL A 156 11.97 -4.24 -8.46
N ALA A 157 10.87 -4.94 -8.20
CA ALA A 157 10.48 -5.32 -6.84
C ALA A 157 11.42 -6.41 -6.28
N LYS A 158 11.66 -6.39 -4.96
CA LYS A 158 12.49 -7.40 -4.27
C LYS A 158 12.04 -8.84 -4.50
N SER A 159 10.75 -9.08 -4.68
CA SER A 159 10.20 -10.41 -4.99
C SER A 159 10.72 -10.96 -6.31
N LYS A 160 11.00 -10.11 -7.30
CA LYS A 160 11.59 -10.51 -8.58
C LYS A 160 12.97 -11.15 -8.41
N PHE A 161 13.79 -10.68 -7.48
CA PHE A 161 15.09 -11.32 -7.19
C PHE A 161 14.92 -12.76 -6.71
N LYS A 162 13.86 -13.04 -5.93
CA LYS A 162 13.57 -14.41 -5.46
C LYS A 162 13.11 -15.30 -6.61
N GLU A 163 12.26 -14.78 -7.51
CA GLU A 163 11.81 -15.49 -8.72
C GLU A 163 12.99 -15.84 -9.63
N TYR A 164 13.82 -14.84 -9.99
CA TYR A 164 14.99 -15.06 -10.83
C TYR A 164 15.97 -16.07 -10.24
N LYS A 165 16.18 -16.02 -8.91
CA LYS A 165 17.02 -16.98 -8.21
C LYS A 165 16.43 -18.40 -8.24
N ALA A 166 15.11 -18.52 -8.04
CA ALA A 166 14.41 -19.80 -8.08
C ALA A 166 14.45 -20.42 -9.48
N ASP A 167 14.33 -19.59 -10.52
CA ASP A 167 14.36 -19.99 -11.93
C ASP A 167 15.77 -20.17 -12.49
N GLY A 168 16.84 -19.91 -11.72
CA GLY A 168 18.23 -19.93 -12.19
C GLY A 168 18.55 -18.87 -13.25
N LYS A 169 17.72 -17.83 -13.36
CA LYS A 169 17.88 -16.75 -14.34
C LYS A 169 18.84 -15.68 -13.84
N LYS A 170 19.59 -15.04 -14.75
CA LYS A 170 20.36 -13.84 -14.43
C LYS A 170 19.42 -12.66 -14.18
N LEU A 171 19.82 -11.79 -13.26
CA LEU A 171 19.12 -10.52 -13.05
C LEU A 171 19.27 -9.64 -14.29
N PRO A 172 18.24 -8.83 -14.65
CA PRO A 172 18.39 -7.84 -15.71
C PRO A 172 19.47 -6.82 -15.32
N GLU A 173 20.19 -6.34 -16.33
CA GLU A 173 21.09 -5.21 -16.17
C GLU A 173 20.29 -3.93 -15.95
N GLY A 174 20.66 -3.13 -14.93
CA GLY A 174 19.97 -1.88 -14.61
C GLY A 174 20.61 -1.08 -13.52
#